data_d1292b163cb6b4d36e60703768eecb13
#
_entry.id   d1292b163cb6b4d36e60703768eecb13
#
_cell.length_a   1.000
_cell.length_b   1.000
_cell.length_c   1.000
_cell.angle_alpha   90.00
_cell.angle_beta   90.00
_cell.angle_gamma   90.00
#
_symmetry.space_group_name_H-M   'P 1'
#
loop_
_entity.id
_entity.type
_entity.pdbx_description
1 polymer ?
#
loop_
_entity_poly.entity_id
_entity_poly.type
_entity_poly.pdbx_seq_one_letter_code
_entity_poly.pdbx_strand_id
1 'polypeptide(L)'
;MWTLSDLLVITNEQYRLYIDDYSGDHYFDEIFMLRNAIVIAVILLAVLVGLFAPIEVPYAIECSGKIVPLREWRVVREQDGQIRSILYDNMAGRVQSYAVLDMERGDHIKIDMYPSAALGAVVQTGAEVGRVHSRQLTRQLVHLQGELASAEAEIKLLSGSKREAVVDEARTRLLQVQTRVGQQRRIVTRLQTLFAINVASKEDLELAQDALALDSIQVEIASAQLRAAQMGARSEEIEVGRTRLAALQGEIEALEERLRDNVLVAPLSGLVTNFFSGDTLLVVQDTTGYAAALPVRWQERDYVAVGQPVELMVKGRAAPLSATVRHIGRTAFLLNGAQFFGATAQVAAEGVGLAAGLVVRCSIPCGSVKLSEYVRRVLAF
;
A
#
# COMPACT_ATOMS: atom_id res chain seq x y z
N MET A 1 54.86 -4.99 48.80
CA MET A 1 53.92 -4.02 48.27
C MET A 1 52.88 -3.77 49.32
N TRP A 2 53.12 -2.73 50.13
CA TRP A 2 52.28 -2.40 51.30
C TRP A 2 51.02 -1.66 50.78
N THR A 3 49.86 -2.04 51.22
CA THR A 3 48.61 -1.36 50.83
C THR A 3 48.44 -0.10 51.67
N LEU A 4 47.74 0.90 51.12
CA LEU A 4 47.44 2.18 51.78
C LEU A 4 46.73 2.00 53.15
N SER A 5 46.08 0.86 53.39
CA SER A 5 45.46 0.48 54.65
C SER A 5 46.48 0.14 55.73
N ASP A 6 47.61 -0.49 55.35
CA ASP A 6 48.66 -0.88 56.31
C ASP A 6 49.45 0.32 56.83
N LEU A 7 49.63 1.36 56.02
CA LEU A 7 50.28 2.60 56.39
C LEU A 7 49.40 3.45 57.34
N LEU A 8 48.08 3.39 57.23
CA LEU A 8 47.14 4.07 58.09
C LEU A 8 47.01 3.46 59.50
N VAL A 9 47.20 2.14 59.61
CA VAL A 9 47.14 1.40 60.89
C VAL A 9 48.40 1.65 61.67
N ILE A 10 49.61 1.64 61.09
CA ILE A 10 50.91 1.81 61.70
C ILE A 10 51.04 3.25 62.33
N THR A 11 50.51 4.26 61.63
CA THR A 11 50.51 5.63 62.10
C THR A 11 49.56 5.82 63.32
N ASN A 12 48.49 5.07 63.40
CA ASN A 12 47.48 5.20 64.45
C ASN A 12 47.93 4.58 65.78
N GLU A 13 48.70 3.48 65.75
CA GLU A 13 49.25 2.85 67.00
C GLU A 13 50.42 3.65 67.62
N GLN A 14 51.34 4.19 66.84
CA GLN A 14 52.45 4.99 67.33
C GLN A 14 51.99 6.34 67.96
N TYR A 15 50.93 6.91 67.47
CA TYR A 15 50.37 8.15 68.01
C TYR A 15 49.57 7.91 69.28
N ARG A 16 49.02 6.76 69.55
CA ARG A 16 48.27 6.44 70.76
C ARG A 16 49.17 6.31 72.00
N LEU A 17 50.42 5.89 71.87
CA LEU A 17 51.41 5.77 72.95
C LEU A 17 52.07 7.09 73.35
N TYR A 18 51.93 8.17 72.55
CA TYR A 18 52.52 9.48 72.90
C TYR A 18 51.52 10.43 73.54
N ILE A 19 50.28 10.05 73.73
CA ILE A 19 49.16 10.95 74.08
C ILE A 19 48.75 10.83 75.57
N ASP A 20 49.16 9.78 76.25
CA ASP A 20 48.73 9.54 77.66
C ASP A 20 49.44 10.43 78.72
N ASP A 21 50.34 11.37 78.34
CA ASP A 21 51.09 12.20 79.28
C ASP A 21 50.91 13.70 79.15
N TYR A 22 49.92 14.22 78.40
CA TYR A 22 49.66 15.67 78.37
C TYR A 22 48.20 16.02 78.36
N SER A 23 47.68 16.44 79.49
CA SER A 23 46.32 16.99 79.65
C SER A 23 46.11 18.28 78.87
N GLY A 24 45.37 18.19 77.81
CA GLY A 24 44.99 19.33 76.97
C GLY A 24 43.93 19.00 75.92
N ASP A 25 42.69 18.72 76.34
CA ASP A 25 41.56 18.28 75.47
C ASP A 25 41.21 19.20 74.29
N HIS A 26 41.68 20.45 74.27
CA HIS A 26 41.39 21.37 73.15
C HIS A 26 42.36 21.34 72.01
N TYR A 27 43.60 20.87 72.17
CA TYR A 27 44.59 20.82 71.10
C TYR A 27 44.44 19.59 70.26
N PHE A 28 43.86 18.54 70.77
CA PHE A 28 43.66 17.28 70.00
C PHE A 28 42.56 17.35 68.95
N ASP A 29 41.47 18.02 69.25
CA ASP A 29 40.35 18.19 68.30
C ASP A 29 40.75 19.07 67.08
N GLU A 30 41.55 20.13 67.34
CA GLU A 30 42.04 20.98 66.25
C GLU A 30 43.03 20.26 65.34
N ILE A 31 43.95 19.45 65.86
CA ILE A 31 44.91 18.69 65.03
C ILE A 31 44.20 17.57 64.24
N PHE A 32 43.20 16.95 64.87
CA PHE A 32 42.39 15.94 64.20
C PHE A 32 41.53 16.52 63.08
N MET A 33 40.90 17.68 63.33
CA MET A 33 40.14 18.40 62.28
C MET A 33 41.07 18.91 61.17
N LEU A 34 42.25 19.44 61.48
CA LEU A 34 43.21 19.91 60.51
C LEU A 34 43.75 18.78 59.60
N ARG A 35 44.03 17.59 60.14
CA ARG A 35 44.46 16.41 59.46
C ARG A 35 43.36 15.93 58.53
N ASN A 36 42.12 15.83 58.96
CA ASN A 36 41.01 15.41 58.13
C ASN A 36 40.70 16.42 57.06
N ALA A 37 40.82 17.74 57.33
CA ALA A 37 40.68 18.80 56.35
C ALA A 37 41.76 18.70 55.21
N ILE A 38 43.03 18.42 55.64
CA ILE A 38 44.15 18.24 54.69
C ILE A 38 43.90 16.97 53.81
N VAL A 39 43.47 15.87 54.40
CA VAL A 39 43.16 14.63 53.66
C VAL A 39 42.02 14.88 52.67
N ILE A 40 40.97 15.56 53.11
CA ILE A 40 39.85 15.94 52.19
C ILE A 40 40.34 16.89 51.11
N ALA A 41 41.18 17.87 51.42
CA ALA A 41 41.74 18.79 50.43
C ALA A 41 42.66 18.09 49.42
N VAL A 42 43.47 17.13 49.84
CA VAL A 42 44.30 16.29 48.95
C VAL A 42 43.46 15.41 48.08
N ILE A 43 42.39 14.80 48.62
CA ILE A 43 41.44 13.99 47.83
C ILE A 43 40.72 14.88 46.82
N LEU A 44 40.25 16.06 47.21
CA LEU A 44 39.61 17.03 46.32
C LEU A 44 40.55 17.53 45.21
N LEU A 45 41.82 17.81 45.59
CA LEU A 45 42.85 18.19 44.64
C LEU A 45 43.16 17.06 43.66
N ALA A 46 43.27 15.81 44.13
CA ALA A 46 43.50 14.64 43.30
C ALA A 46 42.33 14.41 42.34
N VAL A 47 41.09 14.59 42.80
CA VAL A 47 39.88 14.52 41.95
C VAL A 47 39.87 15.66 40.95
N LEU A 48 40.23 16.88 41.36
CA LEU A 48 40.31 18.05 40.46
C LEU A 48 41.38 17.87 39.39
N VAL A 49 42.57 17.40 39.76
CA VAL A 49 43.66 17.11 38.82
C VAL A 49 43.26 15.96 37.89
N GLY A 50 42.61 14.91 38.40
CA GLY A 50 42.09 13.83 37.58
C GLY A 50 41.02 14.27 36.57
N LEU A 51 40.18 15.26 36.94
CA LEU A 51 39.13 15.81 36.06
C LEU A 51 39.72 16.69 34.95
N PHE A 52 40.83 17.38 35.18
CA PHE A 52 41.51 18.26 34.22
C PHE A 52 42.66 17.57 33.46
N ALA A 53 43.09 16.38 33.92
CA ALA A 53 44.10 15.62 33.22
C ALA A 53 43.55 15.17 31.85
N PRO A 54 44.34 15.22 30.78
CA PRO A 54 43.93 14.75 29.44
C PRO A 54 43.94 13.22 29.37
N ILE A 55 43.20 12.59 30.30
CA ILE A 55 43.02 11.13 30.30
C ILE A 55 41.90 10.80 29.35
N GLU A 56 42.22 10.06 28.28
CA GLU A 56 41.24 9.55 27.34
C GLU A 56 40.72 8.18 27.80
N VAL A 57 39.42 8.07 27.91
CA VAL A 57 38.74 6.82 28.26
C VAL A 57 38.01 6.30 27.01
N PRO A 58 38.15 5.00 26.66
CA PRO A 58 37.39 4.44 25.58
C PRO A 58 35.89 4.56 25.87
N TYR A 59 35.18 5.14 24.90
CA TYR A 59 33.74 5.36 25.02
C TYR A 59 32.99 4.45 24.04
N ALA A 60 32.00 3.75 24.50
CA ALA A 60 31.10 2.96 23.69
C ALA A 60 29.65 3.23 24.11
N ILE A 61 28.78 3.37 23.14
CA ILE A 61 27.34 3.52 23.37
C ILE A 61 26.74 2.13 23.48
N GLU A 62 26.16 1.84 24.64
CA GLU A 62 25.43 0.58 24.84
C GLU A 62 23.93 0.81 24.60
N CYS A 63 23.33 -0.03 23.76
CA CYS A 63 21.91 -0.02 23.52
C CYS A 63 21.36 -1.44 23.35
N SER A 64 20.04 -1.56 23.47
CA SER A 64 19.35 -2.83 23.17
C SER A 64 18.70 -2.70 21.81
N GLY A 65 19.27 -3.39 20.81
CA GLY A 65 18.76 -3.42 19.44
C GLY A 65 17.86 -4.62 19.17
N LYS A 66 17.10 -4.55 18.09
CA LYS A 66 16.27 -5.63 17.59
C LYS A 66 16.78 -6.08 16.23
N ILE A 67 16.97 -7.37 16.05
CA ILE A 67 17.29 -7.94 14.74
C ILE A 67 16.04 -7.90 13.87
N VAL A 68 16.19 -7.36 12.66
CA VAL A 68 15.13 -7.22 11.64
C VAL A 68 15.64 -7.79 10.32
N PRO A 69 14.78 -8.29 9.43
CA PRO A 69 15.17 -8.69 8.09
C PRO A 69 15.62 -7.48 7.28
N LEU A 70 16.38 -7.67 6.20
CA LEU A 70 16.77 -6.56 5.33
C LEU A 70 15.55 -5.88 4.72
N ARG A 71 14.61 -6.68 4.22
CA ARG A 71 13.33 -6.22 3.69
C ARG A 71 12.20 -7.07 4.26
N GLU A 72 11.04 -6.46 4.41
CA GLU A 72 9.85 -7.10 4.93
C GLU A 72 8.63 -6.63 4.17
N TRP A 73 7.87 -7.58 3.68
CA TRP A 73 6.59 -7.31 3.06
C TRP A 73 5.46 -7.69 4.01
N ARG A 74 4.59 -6.72 4.30
CA ARG A 74 3.43 -6.89 5.16
C ARG A 74 2.15 -6.65 4.39
N VAL A 75 1.20 -7.54 4.54
CA VAL A 75 -0.18 -7.36 4.11
C VAL A 75 -1.04 -7.24 5.37
N VAL A 76 -1.67 -6.09 5.54
CA VAL A 76 -2.44 -5.76 6.74
C VAL A 76 -3.86 -5.39 6.33
N ARG A 77 -4.85 -5.83 7.09
CA ARG A 77 -6.23 -5.40 6.98
C ARG A 77 -6.48 -4.28 7.99
N GLU A 78 -6.95 -3.13 7.54
CA GLU A 78 -7.33 -2.03 8.42
C GLU A 78 -8.78 -2.14 8.92
N GLN A 79 -9.11 -1.34 9.93
CA GLN A 79 -10.44 -1.34 10.54
C GLN A 79 -11.54 -0.85 9.59
N ASP A 80 -11.20 -0.07 8.58
CA ASP A 80 -12.07 0.38 7.50
C ASP A 80 -12.32 -0.70 6.42
N GLY A 81 -11.64 -1.85 6.52
CA GLY A 81 -11.73 -2.97 5.59
C GLY A 81 -10.72 -2.91 4.44
N GLN A 82 -9.94 -1.85 4.32
CA GLN A 82 -8.87 -1.74 3.31
C GLN A 82 -7.76 -2.75 3.58
N ILE A 83 -7.20 -3.29 2.51
CA ILE A 83 -6.02 -4.17 2.57
C ILE A 83 -4.83 -3.37 2.10
N ARG A 84 -3.83 -3.23 2.99
CA ARG A 84 -2.58 -2.54 2.67
C ARG A 84 -1.46 -3.53 2.47
N SER A 85 -0.80 -3.39 1.35
CA SER A 85 0.41 -4.11 0.99
C SER A 85 1.60 -3.16 1.11
N ILE A 86 2.50 -3.42 2.06
CA ILE A 86 3.58 -2.51 2.42
C ILE A 86 4.90 -3.26 2.35
N LEU A 87 5.82 -2.80 1.51
CA LEU A 87 7.19 -3.30 1.46
C LEU A 87 8.11 -2.33 2.20
N TYR A 88 8.66 -2.79 3.32
CA TYR A 88 9.63 -2.07 4.12
C TYR A 88 11.06 -2.44 3.71
N ASP A 89 11.89 -1.44 3.52
CA ASP A 89 13.34 -1.57 3.45
C ASP A 89 13.93 -1.12 4.78
N ASN A 90 14.27 -2.09 5.63
CA ASN A 90 14.81 -1.82 6.95
C ASN A 90 16.23 -1.25 6.90
N MET A 91 16.98 -1.49 5.81
CA MET A 91 18.31 -0.91 5.61
C MET A 91 18.25 0.58 5.34
N ALA A 92 17.33 0.99 4.47
CA ALA A 92 17.12 2.41 4.16
C ALA A 92 16.22 3.11 5.19
N GLY A 93 15.59 2.36 6.11
CA GLY A 93 14.66 2.88 7.10
C GLY A 93 13.42 3.53 6.48
N ARG A 94 12.96 3.02 5.31
CA ARG A 94 11.84 3.62 4.57
C ARG A 94 10.91 2.56 3.97
N VAL A 95 9.70 2.99 3.68
CA VAL A 95 8.77 2.21 2.85
C VAL A 95 9.24 2.28 1.39
N GLN A 96 9.48 1.14 0.77
CA GLN A 96 9.90 1.03 -0.63
C GLN A 96 8.71 1.06 -1.58
N SER A 97 7.65 0.34 -1.25
CA SER A 97 6.39 0.36 -2.00
C SER A 97 5.19 0.29 -1.06
N TYR A 98 4.12 0.91 -1.49
CA TYR A 98 2.87 0.96 -0.77
C TYR A 98 1.73 0.82 -1.77
N ALA A 99 0.90 -0.21 -1.61
CA ALA A 99 -0.28 -0.42 -2.40
C ALA A 99 -1.50 -0.60 -1.49
N VAL A 100 -2.59 0.00 -1.86
CA VAL A 100 -3.87 -0.13 -1.17
C VAL A 100 -4.84 -0.81 -2.11
N LEU A 101 -5.39 -1.93 -1.67
CA LEU A 101 -6.55 -2.54 -2.30
C LEU A 101 -7.78 -1.85 -1.71
N ASP A 102 -8.29 -0.87 -2.46
CA ASP A 102 -9.43 -0.06 -2.02
C ASP A 102 -10.72 -0.87 -2.16
N MET A 103 -11.32 -1.17 -1.03
CA MET A 103 -12.58 -1.90 -0.94
C MET A 103 -13.67 -0.96 -0.43
N GLU A 104 -14.85 -1.05 -1.01
CA GLU A 104 -15.96 -0.23 -0.57
C GLU A 104 -16.39 -0.61 0.86
N ARG A 105 -16.73 0.40 1.65
CA ARG A 105 -17.14 0.22 3.05
C ARG A 105 -18.42 -0.64 3.10
N GLY A 106 -18.34 -1.78 3.80
CA GLY A 106 -19.47 -2.73 3.93
C GLY A 106 -19.44 -3.89 2.92
N ASP A 107 -18.41 -3.98 2.06
CA ASP A 107 -18.25 -5.14 1.19
C ASP A 107 -17.88 -6.40 2.00
N HIS A 108 -18.45 -7.53 1.59
CA HIS A 108 -18.09 -8.84 2.11
C HIS A 108 -16.86 -9.36 1.38
N ILE A 109 -15.70 -9.16 1.99
CA ILE A 109 -14.41 -9.57 1.46
C ILE A 109 -14.12 -11.01 1.92
N LYS A 110 -13.78 -11.88 0.98
CA LYS A 110 -13.20 -13.19 1.23
C LYS A 110 -11.76 -13.18 0.74
N ILE A 111 -10.83 -13.55 1.62
CA ILE A 111 -9.42 -13.63 1.30
C ILE A 111 -9.04 -15.10 1.24
N ASP A 112 -8.69 -15.57 0.07
CA ASP A 112 -8.20 -16.91 -0.16
C ASP A 112 -6.67 -16.87 -0.32
N MET A 113 -5.96 -17.42 0.67
CA MET A 113 -4.50 -17.54 0.61
C MET A 113 -4.11 -18.89 0.04
N TYR A 114 -3.10 -18.89 -0.79
CA TYR A 114 -2.63 -20.12 -1.41
C TYR A 114 -1.75 -20.94 -0.44
N PRO A 115 -1.72 -22.27 -0.56
CA PRO A 115 -0.88 -23.13 0.29
C PRO A 115 0.61 -22.79 0.20
N SER A 116 1.05 -22.21 -0.93
CA SER A 116 2.42 -21.72 -1.14
C SER A 116 2.81 -20.58 -0.19
N ALA A 117 1.83 -19.91 0.41
CA ALA A 117 2.02 -18.81 1.36
C ALA A 117 1.73 -19.22 2.82
N ALA A 118 1.74 -20.51 3.12
CA ALA A 118 1.54 -20.99 4.50
C ALA A 118 2.72 -20.58 5.41
N LEU A 119 2.48 -20.55 6.71
CA LEU A 119 3.50 -20.23 7.70
C LEU A 119 4.73 -21.15 7.55
N GLY A 120 5.92 -20.57 7.46
CA GLY A 120 7.16 -21.29 7.24
C GLY A 120 7.46 -21.66 5.77
N ALA A 121 6.56 -21.34 4.83
CA ALA A 121 6.84 -21.52 3.41
C ALA A 121 7.81 -20.45 2.88
N VAL A 122 8.57 -20.81 1.85
CA VAL A 122 9.41 -19.88 1.11
C VAL A 122 8.66 -19.43 -0.14
N VAL A 123 8.44 -18.14 -0.25
CA VAL A 123 7.78 -17.49 -1.38
C VAL A 123 8.82 -16.86 -2.29
N GLN A 124 8.63 -16.93 -3.60
CA GLN A 124 9.48 -16.28 -4.59
C GLN A 124 8.88 -14.95 -5.04
N THR A 125 9.73 -14.01 -5.46
CA THR A 125 9.30 -12.76 -6.07
C THR A 125 8.44 -13.04 -7.29
N GLY A 126 7.29 -12.35 -7.39
CA GLY A 126 6.32 -12.54 -8.47
C GLY A 126 5.34 -13.69 -8.26
N ALA A 127 5.50 -14.49 -7.19
CA ALA A 127 4.54 -15.56 -6.88
C ALA A 127 3.21 -14.98 -6.35
N GLU A 128 2.12 -15.53 -6.83
CA GLU A 128 0.80 -15.26 -6.27
C GLU A 128 0.68 -15.95 -4.91
N VAL A 129 0.35 -15.19 -3.89
CA VAL A 129 0.23 -15.69 -2.50
C VAL A 129 -1.21 -15.76 -2.03
N GLY A 130 -2.11 -15.08 -2.71
CA GLY A 130 -3.52 -15.11 -2.39
C GLY A 130 -4.36 -14.22 -3.30
N ARG A 131 -5.67 -14.32 -3.15
CA ARG A 131 -6.63 -13.51 -3.90
C ARG A 131 -7.70 -12.95 -2.97
N VAL A 132 -8.04 -11.71 -3.24
CA VAL A 132 -9.11 -11.00 -2.51
C VAL A 132 -10.36 -11.00 -3.36
N HIS A 133 -11.42 -11.60 -2.86
CA HIS A 133 -12.72 -11.66 -3.52
C HIS A 133 -13.66 -10.63 -2.91
N SER A 134 -14.12 -9.69 -3.74
CA SER A 134 -15.19 -8.74 -3.42
C SER A 134 -16.50 -9.26 -3.99
N ARG A 135 -17.50 -9.44 -3.13
CA ARG A 135 -18.85 -9.80 -3.58
C ARG A 135 -19.54 -8.64 -4.29
N GLN A 136 -19.20 -7.42 -3.93
CA GLN A 136 -19.79 -6.24 -4.53
C GLN A 136 -19.30 -6.06 -5.97
N LEU A 137 -17.99 -6.12 -6.22
CA LEU A 137 -17.44 -6.03 -7.57
C LEU A 137 -17.96 -7.16 -8.45
N THR A 138 -18.08 -8.39 -7.92
CA THR A 138 -18.63 -9.52 -8.67
C THR A 138 -20.10 -9.28 -9.05
N ARG A 139 -20.92 -8.74 -8.14
CA ARG A 139 -22.32 -8.41 -8.44
C ARG A 139 -22.42 -7.29 -9.48
N GLN A 140 -21.58 -6.28 -9.37
CA GLN A 140 -21.53 -5.17 -10.32
C GLN A 140 -21.15 -5.66 -11.72
N LEU A 141 -20.18 -6.57 -11.84
CA LEU A 141 -19.81 -7.20 -13.11
C LEU A 141 -20.99 -7.94 -13.74
N VAL A 142 -21.70 -8.79 -12.96
CA VAL A 142 -22.89 -9.52 -13.45
C VAL A 142 -23.99 -8.55 -13.87
N HIS A 143 -24.18 -7.45 -13.16
CA HIS A 143 -25.16 -6.41 -13.53
C HIS A 143 -24.83 -5.77 -14.85
N LEU A 144 -23.57 -5.30 -15.03
CA LEU A 144 -23.11 -4.68 -16.29
C LEU A 144 -23.17 -5.65 -17.48
N GLN A 145 -22.83 -6.91 -17.27
CA GLN A 145 -22.98 -7.95 -18.28
C GLN A 145 -24.45 -8.18 -18.70
N GLY A 146 -25.37 -8.09 -17.73
CA GLY A 146 -26.81 -8.12 -17.99
C GLY A 146 -27.29 -6.90 -18.80
N GLU A 147 -26.80 -5.71 -18.46
CA GLU A 147 -27.12 -4.50 -19.22
C GLU A 147 -26.54 -4.53 -20.64
N LEU A 148 -25.32 -5.06 -20.81
CA LEU A 148 -24.70 -5.26 -22.12
C LEU A 148 -25.54 -6.18 -23.00
N ALA A 149 -25.96 -7.35 -22.47
CA ALA A 149 -26.80 -8.29 -23.18
C ALA A 149 -28.16 -7.69 -23.57
N SER A 150 -28.74 -6.85 -22.69
CA SER A 150 -29.98 -6.11 -22.97
C SER A 150 -29.80 -5.10 -24.10
N ALA A 151 -28.72 -4.31 -24.08
CA ALA A 151 -28.41 -3.33 -25.11
C ALA A 151 -28.10 -4.00 -26.48
N GLU A 152 -27.43 -5.16 -26.49
CA GLU A 152 -27.23 -5.95 -27.69
C GLU A 152 -28.54 -6.45 -28.27
N ALA A 153 -29.45 -6.96 -27.43
CA ALA A 153 -30.77 -7.40 -27.84
C ALA A 153 -31.60 -6.26 -28.42
N GLU A 154 -31.52 -5.05 -27.83
CA GLU A 154 -32.20 -3.85 -28.35
C GLU A 154 -31.71 -3.45 -29.72
N ILE A 155 -30.39 -3.39 -29.95
CA ILE A 155 -29.83 -3.11 -31.29
C ILE A 155 -30.26 -4.19 -32.30
N LYS A 156 -30.27 -5.44 -31.89
CA LYS A 156 -30.71 -6.55 -32.76
C LYS A 156 -32.19 -6.42 -33.13
N LEU A 157 -33.04 -5.95 -32.22
CA LEU A 157 -34.44 -5.66 -32.50
C LEU A 157 -34.59 -4.47 -33.49
N LEU A 158 -33.79 -3.40 -33.26
CA LEU A 158 -33.79 -2.23 -34.18
C LEU A 158 -33.27 -2.55 -35.56
N SER A 159 -32.32 -3.48 -35.70
CA SER A 159 -31.70 -3.90 -36.96
C SER A 159 -32.37 -5.11 -37.62
N GLY A 160 -33.25 -5.84 -36.94
CA GLY A 160 -33.65 -7.19 -37.33
C GLY A 160 -35.07 -7.34 -37.93
N SER A 161 -35.53 -8.57 -38.05
CA SER A 161 -36.62 -9.16 -38.82
C SER A 161 -38.01 -8.51 -38.75
N LYS A 162 -38.36 -7.76 -37.70
CA LYS A 162 -39.59 -6.97 -37.64
C LYS A 162 -39.65 -5.92 -38.77
N ARG A 163 -38.51 -5.36 -39.13
CA ARG A 163 -38.38 -4.37 -40.20
C ARG A 163 -38.73 -4.99 -41.58
N GLU A 164 -38.27 -6.20 -41.85
CA GLU A 164 -38.53 -6.90 -43.12
C GLU A 164 -40.02 -7.16 -43.33
N ALA A 165 -40.71 -7.63 -42.27
CA ALA A 165 -42.15 -7.82 -42.31
C ALA A 165 -42.95 -6.54 -42.57
N VAL A 166 -42.57 -5.42 -41.94
CA VAL A 166 -43.22 -4.10 -42.13
C VAL A 166 -42.94 -3.55 -43.55
N VAL A 167 -41.72 -3.73 -44.05
CA VAL A 167 -41.37 -3.34 -45.43
C VAL A 167 -42.14 -4.14 -46.44
N ASP A 168 -42.29 -5.45 -46.22
CA ASP A 168 -43.05 -6.34 -47.14
C ASP A 168 -44.55 -6.04 -47.10
N GLU A 169 -45.11 -5.71 -45.93
CA GLU A 169 -46.50 -5.23 -45.84
C GLU A 169 -46.69 -3.93 -46.62
N ALA A 170 -45.83 -2.93 -46.42
CA ALA A 170 -45.88 -1.66 -47.10
C ALA A 170 -45.69 -1.82 -48.63
N ARG A 171 -44.81 -2.75 -49.07
CA ARG A 171 -44.61 -3.10 -50.48
C ARG A 171 -45.87 -3.72 -51.11
N THR A 172 -46.47 -4.65 -50.38
CA THR A 172 -47.72 -5.31 -50.80
C THR A 172 -48.85 -4.30 -50.95
N ARG A 173 -48.96 -3.40 -50.00
CA ARG A 173 -49.94 -2.30 -50.04
C ARG A 173 -49.73 -1.37 -51.24
N LEU A 174 -48.49 -0.98 -51.53
CA LEU A 174 -48.17 -0.18 -52.70
C LEU A 174 -48.56 -0.92 -53.99
N LEU A 175 -48.22 -2.22 -54.13
CA LEU A 175 -48.60 -3.02 -55.30
C LEU A 175 -50.12 -3.12 -55.49
N GLN A 176 -50.88 -3.26 -54.40
CA GLN A 176 -52.35 -3.27 -54.43
C GLN A 176 -52.91 -1.97 -55.00
N VAL A 177 -52.42 -0.81 -54.49
CA VAL A 177 -52.92 0.50 -54.98
C VAL A 177 -52.49 0.77 -56.43
N GLN A 178 -51.25 0.39 -56.80
CA GLN A 178 -50.79 0.50 -58.21
C GLN A 178 -51.64 -0.34 -59.16
N THR A 179 -52.03 -1.52 -58.71
CA THR A 179 -52.93 -2.38 -59.51
C THR A 179 -54.29 -1.74 -59.71
N ARG A 180 -54.83 -1.09 -58.68
CA ARG A 180 -56.09 -0.35 -58.69
C ARG A 180 -56.00 0.83 -59.66
N VAL A 181 -54.95 1.65 -59.62
CA VAL A 181 -54.69 2.72 -60.58
C VAL A 181 -54.66 2.20 -62.00
N GLY A 182 -54.00 1.05 -62.27
CA GLY A 182 -53.96 0.42 -63.53
C GLY A 182 -55.36 -0.01 -64.04
N GLN A 183 -56.23 -0.47 -63.14
CA GLN A 183 -57.64 -0.80 -63.48
C GLN A 183 -58.42 0.47 -63.77
N GLN A 184 -58.34 1.50 -62.92
CA GLN A 184 -59.06 2.75 -63.15
C GLN A 184 -58.62 3.48 -64.40
N ARG A 185 -57.34 3.48 -64.73
CA ARG A 185 -56.81 4.02 -65.99
C ARG A 185 -57.44 3.34 -67.26
N ARG A 186 -57.63 2.05 -67.21
CA ARG A 186 -58.30 1.31 -68.32
C ARG A 186 -59.80 1.74 -68.43
N ILE A 187 -60.46 1.99 -67.28
CA ILE A 187 -61.87 2.48 -67.28
C ILE A 187 -61.93 3.88 -67.92
N VAL A 188 -61.06 4.83 -67.51
CA VAL A 188 -60.98 6.16 -68.10
C VAL A 188 -60.73 6.12 -69.58
N THR A 189 -59.73 5.32 -70.01
CA THR A 189 -59.44 5.18 -71.47
C THR A 189 -60.63 4.65 -72.24
N ARG A 190 -61.36 3.69 -71.67
CA ARG A 190 -62.58 3.15 -72.31
C ARG A 190 -63.66 4.20 -72.42
N LEU A 191 -63.95 4.94 -71.35
CA LEU A 191 -64.92 6.01 -71.28
C LEU A 191 -64.56 7.16 -72.24
N GLN A 192 -63.30 7.53 -72.37
CA GLN A 192 -62.79 8.51 -73.30
C GLN A 192 -63.13 8.10 -74.78
N THR A 193 -62.90 6.80 -75.11
CA THR A 193 -63.23 6.29 -76.42
C THR A 193 -64.75 6.31 -76.66
N LEU A 194 -65.53 5.92 -75.67
CA LEU A 194 -67.01 5.93 -75.77
C LEU A 194 -67.59 7.35 -75.82
N PHE A 195 -66.99 8.29 -75.09
CA PHE A 195 -67.37 9.70 -75.17
C PHE A 195 -67.08 10.30 -76.54
N ALA A 196 -65.93 9.97 -77.14
CA ALA A 196 -65.57 10.43 -78.47
C ALA A 196 -66.59 10.01 -79.58
N ILE A 197 -67.31 8.91 -79.36
CA ILE A 197 -68.37 8.45 -80.25
C ILE A 197 -69.80 8.76 -79.73
N ASN A 198 -69.90 9.66 -78.74
CA ASN A 198 -71.15 10.12 -78.09
C ASN A 198 -72.01 9.00 -77.46
N VAL A 199 -71.39 7.97 -76.96
CA VAL A 199 -72.04 6.84 -76.22
C VAL A 199 -71.99 7.02 -74.69
N ALA A 200 -70.94 7.62 -74.19
CA ALA A 200 -70.79 7.93 -72.72
C ALA A 200 -71.10 9.42 -72.42
N SER A 201 -71.57 9.70 -71.17
CA SER A 201 -71.84 11.11 -70.73
C SER A 201 -70.53 11.78 -70.36
N LYS A 202 -70.53 13.12 -70.40
CA LYS A 202 -69.40 13.89 -69.90
C LYS A 202 -69.17 13.66 -68.39
N GLU A 203 -70.29 13.56 -67.65
CA GLU A 203 -70.30 13.35 -66.19
C GLU A 203 -69.63 12.02 -65.79
N ASP A 204 -69.95 10.93 -66.59
CA ASP A 204 -69.30 9.63 -66.33
C ASP A 204 -67.77 9.66 -66.51
N LEU A 205 -67.35 10.41 -67.55
CA LEU A 205 -65.91 10.56 -67.82
C LEU A 205 -65.22 11.41 -66.68
N GLU A 206 -65.84 12.51 -66.28
CA GLU A 206 -65.31 13.37 -65.18
C GLU A 206 -65.21 12.57 -63.87
N LEU A 207 -66.27 11.82 -63.53
CA LEU A 207 -66.26 10.96 -62.31
C LEU A 207 -65.16 9.93 -62.35
N ALA A 208 -64.94 9.32 -63.52
CA ALA A 208 -63.87 8.31 -63.69
C ALA A 208 -62.47 8.94 -63.64
N GLN A 209 -62.28 10.16 -64.15
CA GLN A 209 -61.05 10.95 -63.99
C GLN A 209 -60.76 11.35 -62.57
N ASP A 210 -61.75 11.80 -61.87
CA ASP A 210 -61.63 12.16 -60.44
C ASP A 210 -61.26 10.93 -59.60
N ALA A 211 -61.88 9.77 -59.86
CA ALA A 211 -61.54 8.51 -59.23
C ALA A 211 -60.09 8.09 -59.53
N LEU A 212 -59.59 8.31 -60.77
CA LEU A 212 -58.20 8.04 -61.11
C LEU A 212 -57.23 8.97 -60.39
N ALA A 213 -57.58 10.25 -60.22
CA ALA A 213 -56.79 11.22 -59.50
C ALA A 213 -56.67 10.83 -58.03
N LEU A 214 -57.80 10.46 -57.36
CA LEU A 214 -57.80 9.98 -55.98
C LEU A 214 -56.97 8.71 -55.79
N ASP A 215 -57.10 7.70 -56.71
CA ASP A 215 -56.27 6.48 -56.64
C ASP A 215 -54.79 6.79 -56.87
N SER A 216 -54.46 7.80 -57.72
CA SER A 216 -53.07 8.23 -57.91
C SER A 216 -52.46 8.83 -56.64
N ILE A 217 -53.24 9.64 -55.89
CA ILE A 217 -52.82 10.17 -54.56
C ILE A 217 -52.57 9.01 -53.59
N GLN A 218 -53.39 7.94 -53.65
CA GLN A 218 -53.18 6.79 -52.77
C GLN A 218 -51.86 6.04 -53.10
N VAL A 219 -51.40 6.03 -54.37
CA VAL A 219 -50.07 5.48 -54.73
C VAL A 219 -48.97 6.35 -54.09
N GLU A 220 -49.08 7.66 -54.09
CA GLU A 220 -48.10 8.55 -53.44
C GLU A 220 -48.01 8.31 -51.95
N ILE A 221 -49.17 8.19 -51.27
CA ILE A 221 -49.23 7.87 -49.85
C ILE A 221 -48.59 6.51 -49.57
N ALA A 222 -48.95 5.44 -50.30
CA ALA A 222 -48.37 4.12 -50.09
C ALA A 222 -46.86 4.08 -50.42
N SER A 223 -46.41 4.87 -51.41
CA SER A 223 -44.96 4.99 -51.71
C SER A 223 -44.19 5.69 -50.60
N ALA A 224 -44.79 6.75 -49.98
CA ALA A 224 -44.20 7.41 -48.83
C ALA A 224 -44.15 6.50 -47.61
N GLN A 225 -45.21 5.69 -47.38
CA GLN A 225 -45.22 4.68 -46.31
C GLN A 225 -44.13 3.60 -46.50
N LEU A 226 -43.95 3.13 -47.77
CA LEU A 226 -42.85 2.17 -48.06
C LEU A 226 -41.48 2.81 -47.79
N ARG A 227 -41.24 4.05 -48.23
CA ARG A 227 -39.99 4.75 -47.95
C ARG A 227 -39.77 4.91 -46.45
N ALA A 228 -40.80 5.29 -45.68
CA ALA A 228 -40.72 5.40 -44.23
C ALA A 228 -40.38 4.05 -43.58
N ALA A 229 -41.01 2.95 -44.01
CA ALA A 229 -40.72 1.61 -43.56
C ALA A 229 -39.28 1.17 -43.90
N GLN A 230 -38.77 1.54 -45.07
CA GLN A 230 -37.40 1.23 -45.55
C GLN A 230 -36.33 2.03 -44.79
N MET A 231 -36.61 3.26 -44.35
CA MET A 231 -35.68 4.05 -43.58
C MET A 231 -35.39 3.41 -42.19
N GLY A 232 -36.34 2.68 -41.60
CA GLY A 232 -36.19 1.94 -40.35
C GLY A 232 -35.94 2.85 -39.13
N ALA A 233 -35.36 2.28 -38.07
CA ALA A 233 -34.78 3.08 -36.99
C ALA A 233 -33.77 4.04 -37.60
N ARG A 234 -33.79 5.29 -37.17
CA ARG A 234 -32.84 6.30 -37.69
C ARG A 234 -31.44 5.76 -37.47
N SER A 235 -30.53 5.99 -38.41
CA SER A 235 -29.11 5.59 -38.28
C SER A 235 -28.53 6.12 -36.98
N GLU A 236 -29.05 7.25 -36.53
CA GLU A 236 -28.67 7.87 -35.23
C GLU A 236 -29.07 7.02 -34.03
N GLU A 237 -30.24 6.35 -34.02
CA GLU A 237 -30.67 5.50 -32.91
C GLU A 237 -29.78 4.24 -32.80
N ILE A 238 -29.39 3.65 -33.94
CA ILE A 238 -28.44 2.53 -33.96
C ILE A 238 -27.06 2.98 -33.49
N GLU A 239 -26.62 4.18 -33.88
CA GLU A 239 -25.32 4.74 -33.47
C GLU A 239 -25.30 5.05 -31.98
N VAL A 240 -26.37 5.61 -31.42
CA VAL A 240 -26.53 5.79 -29.95
C VAL A 240 -26.46 4.44 -29.26
N GLY A 241 -27.14 3.42 -29.74
CA GLY A 241 -27.08 2.08 -29.19
C GLY A 241 -25.65 1.50 -29.22
N ARG A 242 -24.92 1.68 -30.34
CA ARG A 242 -23.51 1.24 -30.45
C ARG A 242 -22.59 1.97 -29.49
N THR A 243 -22.79 3.29 -29.34
CA THR A 243 -22.01 4.10 -28.37
C THR A 243 -22.26 3.61 -26.95
N ARG A 244 -23.52 3.30 -26.60
CA ARG A 244 -23.85 2.71 -25.29
C ARG A 244 -23.19 1.35 -25.09
N LEU A 245 -23.17 0.48 -26.09
CA LEU A 245 -22.47 -0.81 -26.06
C LEU A 245 -20.98 -0.63 -25.78
N ALA A 246 -20.34 0.28 -26.52
CA ALA A 246 -18.92 0.56 -26.34
C ALA A 246 -18.61 1.10 -24.94
N ALA A 247 -19.49 1.95 -24.40
CA ALA A 247 -19.35 2.46 -23.02
C ALA A 247 -19.45 1.31 -21.98
N LEU A 248 -20.48 0.45 -22.09
CA LEU A 248 -20.65 -0.69 -21.19
C LEU A 248 -19.50 -1.70 -21.31
N GLN A 249 -18.98 -1.95 -22.51
CA GLN A 249 -17.79 -2.79 -22.70
C GLN A 249 -16.56 -2.20 -22.00
N GLY A 250 -16.34 -0.89 -22.12
CA GLY A 250 -15.26 -0.20 -21.42
C GLY A 250 -15.41 -0.24 -19.89
N GLU A 251 -16.62 -0.10 -19.36
CA GLU A 251 -16.86 -0.24 -17.91
C GLU A 251 -16.61 -1.66 -17.42
N ILE A 252 -17.02 -2.68 -18.19
CA ILE A 252 -16.76 -4.08 -17.86
C ILE A 252 -15.26 -4.35 -17.86
N GLU A 253 -14.53 -3.91 -18.89
CA GLU A 253 -13.08 -4.09 -18.99
C GLU A 253 -12.33 -3.44 -17.82
N ALA A 254 -12.68 -2.20 -17.45
CA ALA A 254 -12.12 -1.52 -16.29
C ALA A 254 -12.42 -2.26 -14.97
N LEU A 255 -13.62 -2.82 -14.81
CA LEU A 255 -14.00 -3.58 -13.64
C LEU A 255 -13.28 -4.94 -13.57
N GLU A 256 -13.09 -5.60 -14.72
CA GLU A 256 -12.33 -6.85 -14.81
C GLU A 256 -10.83 -6.62 -14.51
N GLU A 257 -10.26 -5.49 -14.96
CA GLU A 257 -8.89 -5.10 -14.59
C GLU A 257 -8.78 -4.90 -13.07
N ARG A 258 -9.71 -4.16 -12.46
CA ARG A 258 -9.78 -4.00 -11.01
C ARG A 258 -9.90 -5.33 -10.25
N LEU A 259 -10.65 -6.30 -10.80
CA LEU A 259 -10.74 -7.66 -10.23
C LEU A 259 -9.44 -8.46 -10.40
N ARG A 260 -8.69 -8.24 -11.50
CA ARG A 260 -7.35 -8.83 -11.68
C ARG A 260 -6.33 -8.28 -10.68
N ASP A 261 -6.39 -6.98 -10.37
CA ASP A 261 -5.49 -6.33 -9.42
C ASP A 261 -5.70 -6.79 -7.96
N ASN A 262 -6.82 -7.47 -7.68
CA ASN A 262 -7.10 -8.04 -6.37
C ASN A 262 -6.30 -9.33 -6.07
N VAL A 263 -5.27 -9.64 -6.84
CA VAL A 263 -4.32 -10.72 -6.56
C VAL A 263 -3.15 -10.18 -5.75
N LEU A 264 -2.86 -10.83 -4.64
CA LEU A 264 -1.69 -10.53 -3.81
C LEU A 264 -0.47 -11.22 -4.41
N VAL A 265 0.43 -10.42 -4.98
CA VAL A 265 1.69 -10.89 -5.58
C VAL A 265 2.85 -10.51 -4.66
N ALA A 266 3.74 -11.46 -4.36
CA ALA A 266 4.89 -11.23 -3.50
C ALA A 266 5.93 -10.33 -4.21
N PRO A 267 6.26 -9.14 -3.66
CA PRO A 267 7.25 -8.25 -4.26
C PRO A 267 8.69 -8.64 -3.96
N LEU A 268 8.90 -9.60 -3.05
CA LEU A 268 10.21 -10.11 -2.67
C LEU A 268 10.17 -11.61 -2.44
N SER A 269 11.32 -12.26 -2.57
CA SER A 269 11.52 -13.64 -2.14
C SER A 269 11.85 -13.68 -0.65
N GLY A 270 11.22 -14.60 0.10
CA GLY A 270 11.45 -14.68 1.52
C GLY A 270 10.63 -15.76 2.23
N LEU A 271 10.78 -15.81 3.54
CA LEU A 271 10.10 -16.75 4.42
C LEU A 271 8.82 -16.12 4.97
N VAL A 272 7.73 -16.85 4.93
CA VAL A 272 6.47 -16.46 5.60
C VAL A 272 6.62 -16.66 7.11
N THR A 273 6.63 -15.56 7.87
CA THR A 273 6.85 -15.56 9.32
C THR A 273 5.61 -15.27 10.13
N ASN A 274 4.60 -14.69 9.53
CA ASN A 274 3.31 -14.47 10.17
C ASN A 274 2.18 -14.69 9.15
N PHE A 275 1.10 -15.28 9.62
CA PHE A 275 -0.04 -15.65 8.81
C PHE A 275 -1.33 -15.57 9.64
N PHE A 276 -2.26 -14.69 9.25
CA PHE A 276 -3.54 -14.44 9.94
C PHE A 276 -3.42 -14.22 11.45
N SER A 277 -2.59 -13.26 11.86
CA SER A 277 -2.45 -12.85 13.26
C SER A 277 -2.97 -11.43 13.47
N GLY A 278 -4.11 -11.29 14.13
CA GLY A 278 -4.77 -10.00 14.30
C GLY A 278 -5.16 -9.37 12.96
N ASP A 279 -4.79 -8.12 12.77
CA ASP A 279 -5.02 -7.39 11.51
C ASP A 279 -4.01 -7.72 10.42
N THR A 280 -2.95 -8.47 10.73
CA THR A 280 -1.92 -8.87 9.80
C THR A 280 -2.31 -10.16 9.09
N LEU A 281 -2.46 -10.08 7.77
CA LEU A 281 -2.81 -11.23 6.93
C LEU A 281 -1.59 -12.07 6.59
N LEU A 282 -0.47 -11.41 6.26
CA LEU A 282 0.75 -12.06 5.83
C LEU A 282 1.96 -11.19 6.15
N VAL A 283 3.07 -11.82 6.56
CA VAL A 283 4.40 -11.20 6.62
C VAL A 283 5.39 -12.11 5.93
N VAL A 284 6.06 -11.60 4.92
CA VAL A 284 7.17 -12.26 4.23
C VAL A 284 8.44 -11.49 4.54
N GLN A 285 9.46 -12.21 5.03
CA GLN A 285 10.74 -11.64 5.43
C GLN A 285 11.86 -12.14 4.51
N ASP A 286 12.66 -11.20 4.02
CA ASP A 286 13.89 -11.50 3.30
C ASP A 286 14.90 -12.15 4.26
N THR A 287 15.25 -13.40 3.99
CA THR A 287 16.19 -14.17 4.82
C THR A 287 17.62 -14.14 4.29
N THR A 288 17.92 -13.36 3.24
CA THR A 288 19.27 -13.25 2.67
C THR A 288 20.24 -12.51 3.58
N GLY A 289 19.73 -11.75 4.55
CA GLY A 289 20.53 -11.06 5.54
C GLY A 289 19.69 -10.40 6.61
N TYR A 290 20.36 -9.85 7.61
CA TYR A 290 19.74 -9.20 8.75
C TYR A 290 20.33 -7.82 8.99
N ALA A 291 19.52 -6.95 9.57
CA ALA A 291 19.94 -5.67 10.11
C ALA A 291 19.61 -5.60 11.60
N ALA A 292 20.34 -4.78 12.34
CA ALA A 292 20.02 -4.45 13.71
C ALA A 292 19.42 -3.03 13.76
N ALA A 293 18.19 -2.92 14.24
CA ALA A 293 17.56 -1.64 14.54
C ALA A 293 18.00 -1.22 15.94
N LEU A 294 18.70 -0.10 16.05
CA LEU A 294 19.35 0.40 17.25
C LEU A 294 18.66 1.68 17.70
N PRO A 295 17.93 1.68 18.81
CA PRO A 295 17.48 2.91 19.45
C PRO A 295 18.64 3.52 20.23
N VAL A 296 19.16 4.64 19.77
CA VAL A 296 20.26 5.37 20.40
C VAL A 296 19.68 6.65 21.01
N ARG A 297 20.14 7.02 22.21
CA ARG A 297 19.69 8.25 22.86
C ARG A 297 20.04 9.47 22.04
N TRP A 298 19.15 10.45 21.99
CA TRP A 298 19.34 11.68 21.20
C TRP A 298 20.63 12.43 21.55
N GLN A 299 21.01 12.41 22.83
CA GLN A 299 22.24 13.05 23.34
C GLN A 299 23.53 12.44 22.76
N GLU A 300 23.46 11.21 22.26
CA GLU A 300 24.58 10.46 21.69
C GLU A 300 24.67 10.56 20.17
N ARG A 301 23.78 11.39 19.59
CA ARG A 301 23.61 11.55 18.14
C ARG A 301 24.92 11.87 17.39
N ASP A 302 25.72 12.77 17.98
CA ASP A 302 26.94 13.30 17.35
C ASP A 302 28.10 12.28 17.35
N TYR A 303 27.98 11.19 18.10
CA TYR A 303 29.00 10.13 18.18
C TYR A 303 28.70 8.94 17.29
N VAL A 304 27.54 8.89 16.68
CA VAL A 304 27.15 7.81 15.76
C VAL A 304 27.29 8.29 14.33
N ALA A 305 28.10 7.61 13.55
CA ALA A 305 28.34 7.89 12.14
C ALA A 305 28.05 6.66 11.25
N VAL A 306 27.67 6.94 10.00
CA VAL A 306 27.52 5.90 9.00
C VAL A 306 28.90 5.27 8.71
N GLY A 307 28.96 3.95 8.63
CA GLY A 307 30.20 3.18 8.46
C GLY A 307 30.86 2.72 9.78
N GLN A 308 30.36 3.17 10.93
CA GLN A 308 30.88 2.80 12.24
C GLN A 308 30.61 1.32 12.56
N PRO A 309 31.59 0.57 13.10
CA PRO A 309 31.39 -0.80 13.52
C PRO A 309 30.44 -0.85 14.74
N VAL A 310 29.69 -1.94 14.83
CA VAL A 310 28.80 -2.24 15.94
C VAL A 310 29.03 -3.69 16.35
N GLU A 311 29.18 -3.95 17.62
CA GLU A 311 29.27 -5.28 18.19
C GLU A 311 27.90 -5.70 18.75
N LEU A 312 27.40 -6.84 18.28
CA LEU A 312 26.11 -7.38 18.69
C LEU A 312 26.32 -8.61 19.56
N MET A 313 25.89 -8.54 20.81
CA MET A 313 25.96 -9.64 21.77
C MET A 313 24.64 -10.42 21.74
N VAL A 314 24.67 -11.61 21.13
CA VAL A 314 23.53 -12.53 21.07
C VAL A 314 23.60 -13.50 22.23
N LYS A 315 22.53 -13.66 22.99
CA LYS A 315 22.46 -14.64 24.09
C LYS A 315 22.68 -16.06 23.54
N GLY A 316 23.59 -16.82 24.18
CA GLY A 316 23.93 -18.16 23.76
C GLY A 316 25.10 -18.27 22.75
N ARG A 317 25.69 -17.15 22.36
CA ARG A 317 26.86 -17.09 21.49
C ARG A 317 28.05 -16.52 22.25
N ALA A 318 29.21 -17.19 22.15
CA ALA A 318 30.43 -16.79 22.86
C ALA A 318 31.09 -15.55 22.22
N ALA A 319 31.01 -15.41 20.89
CA ALA A 319 31.63 -14.31 20.18
C ALA A 319 30.57 -13.27 19.74
N PRO A 320 30.86 -11.96 19.86
CA PRO A 320 30.00 -10.92 19.35
C PRO A 320 29.94 -11.00 17.82
N LEU A 321 28.80 -10.61 17.25
CA LEU A 321 28.64 -10.46 15.80
C LEU A 321 29.00 -9.05 15.41
N SER A 322 29.74 -8.89 14.32
CA SER A 322 30.06 -7.59 13.75
C SER A 322 28.92 -7.10 12.88
N ALA A 323 28.57 -5.83 13.06
CA ALA A 323 27.66 -5.12 12.19
C ALA A 323 28.24 -3.73 11.85
N THR A 324 27.70 -3.08 10.84
CA THR A 324 28.15 -1.75 10.41
C THR A 324 26.95 -0.83 10.28
N VAL A 325 27.01 0.37 10.88
CA VAL A 325 25.96 1.39 10.75
C VAL A 325 25.81 1.80 9.29
N ARG A 326 24.62 1.64 8.74
CA ARG A 326 24.30 2.01 7.36
C ARG A 326 23.37 3.19 7.24
N HIS A 327 22.46 3.33 8.18
CA HIS A 327 21.47 4.40 8.18
C HIS A 327 21.29 4.99 9.57
N ILE A 328 21.11 6.31 9.63
CA ILE A 328 20.83 7.04 10.85
C ILE A 328 19.57 7.88 10.61
N GLY A 329 18.51 7.60 11.38
CA GLY A 329 17.25 8.32 11.33
C GLY A 329 17.42 9.80 11.70
N ARG A 330 16.63 10.64 11.06
CA ARG A 330 16.61 12.09 11.30
C ARG A 330 15.53 12.53 12.29
N THR A 331 14.60 11.64 12.61
CA THR A 331 13.49 11.90 13.51
C THR A 331 13.75 11.31 14.87
N ALA A 332 13.48 12.11 15.92
CA ALA A 332 13.48 11.62 17.29
C ALA A 332 12.09 11.02 17.62
N PHE A 333 12.10 9.99 18.46
CA PHE A 333 10.90 9.40 19.04
C PHE A 333 11.07 9.25 20.54
N LEU A 334 9.95 9.23 21.27
CA LEU A 334 9.94 9.07 22.70
C LEU A 334 9.80 7.60 23.08
N LEU A 335 10.71 7.10 23.91
CA LEU A 335 10.65 5.75 24.47
C LEU A 335 10.96 5.82 25.97
N ASN A 336 10.03 5.34 26.80
CA ASN A 336 10.18 5.36 28.27
C ASN A 336 10.57 6.75 28.85
N GLY A 337 10.02 7.83 28.30
CA GLY A 337 10.29 9.19 28.78
C GLY A 337 11.59 9.82 28.28
N ALA A 338 12.42 9.10 27.53
CA ALA A 338 13.65 9.62 26.93
C ALA A 338 13.54 9.73 25.40
N GLN A 339 14.31 10.64 24.81
CA GLN A 339 14.35 10.86 23.37
C GLN A 339 15.40 9.96 22.74
N PHE A 340 15.00 9.26 21.68
CA PHE A 340 15.85 8.35 20.89
C PHE A 340 15.78 8.70 19.42
N PHE A 341 16.82 8.33 18.69
CA PHE A 341 16.78 8.21 17.23
C PHE A 341 17.08 6.77 16.81
N GLY A 342 16.60 6.37 15.66
CA GLY A 342 16.86 5.04 15.13
C GLY A 342 18.14 5.03 14.29
N ALA A 343 19.06 4.13 14.59
CA ALA A 343 20.15 3.77 13.70
C ALA A 343 19.94 2.34 13.22
N THR A 344 20.34 2.04 11.99
CA THR A 344 20.28 0.68 11.43
C THR A 344 21.69 0.22 11.07
N ALA A 345 22.09 -0.91 11.62
CA ALA A 345 23.36 -1.52 11.32
C ALA A 345 23.15 -2.84 10.54
N GLN A 346 23.87 -3.01 9.44
CA GLN A 346 23.90 -4.24 8.66
C GLN A 346 24.74 -5.27 9.39
N VAL A 347 24.17 -6.43 9.66
CA VAL A 347 24.89 -7.55 10.24
C VAL A 347 25.74 -8.19 9.15
N ALA A 348 27.03 -8.50 9.44
CA ALA A 348 27.90 -9.21 8.49
C ALA A 348 27.26 -10.59 8.16
N ALA A 349 27.26 -10.93 6.89
CA ALA A 349 26.40 -11.94 6.25
C ALA A 349 26.48 -13.38 6.75
N GLU A 350 27.34 -13.71 7.69
CA GLU A 350 27.52 -15.07 8.17
C GLU A 350 26.76 -15.39 9.47
N GLY A 351 25.59 -14.80 9.60
CA GLY A 351 24.70 -14.96 10.75
C GLY A 351 23.95 -16.29 10.77
N VAL A 352 24.63 -17.37 10.85
CA VAL A 352 24.01 -18.67 11.14
C VAL A 352 23.25 -18.59 12.47
N GLY A 353 21.94 -18.82 12.44
CA GLY A 353 21.09 -18.92 13.64
C GLY A 353 20.49 -17.61 14.15
N LEU A 354 20.51 -16.52 13.36
CA LEU A 354 19.74 -15.31 13.67
C LEU A 354 18.28 -15.47 13.24
N ALA A 355 17.38 -15.01 14.09
CA ALA A 355 15.98 -14.88 13.76
C ALA A 355 15.55 -13.42 13.87
N ALA A 356 14.72 -12.98 12.96
CA ALA A 356 14.09 -11.66 13.08
C ALA A 356 13.28 -11.58 14.37
N GLY A 357 13.33 -10.43 15.03
CA GLY A 357 12.65 -10.23 16.31
C GLY A 357 13.54 -10.44 17.54
N LEU A 358 14.74 -11.04 17.41
CA LEU A 358 15.67 -11.19 18.53
C LEU A 358 16.10 -9.84 19.06
N VAL A 359 16.05 -9.68 20.38
CA VAL A 359 16.61 -8.53 21.08
C VAL A 359 18.05 -8.85 21.49
N VAL A 360 18.97 -7.99 21.07
CA VAL A 360 20.40 -8.14 21.25
C VAL A 360 20.96 -6.91 21.96
N ARG A 361 21.98 -7.12 22.80
CA ARG A 361 22.75 -6.00 23.37
C ARG A 361 23.75 -5.56 22.31
N CYS A 362 23.83 -4.26 22.09
CA CYS A 362 24.69 -3.66 21.08
C CYS A 362 25.66 -2.70 21.72
N SER A 363 26.90 -2.71 21.29
CA SER A 363 27.96 -1.79 21.68
C SER A 363 28.48 -1.09 20.40
N ILE A 364 28.44 0.23 20.41
CA ILE A 364 28.92 1.08 19.32
C ILE A 364 30.19 1.78 19.81
N PRO A 365 31.40 1.35 19.45
CA PRO A 365 32.63 2.00 19.88
C PRO A 365 32.72 3.40 19.21
N CYS A 366 32.83 4.42 20.04
CA CYS A 366 32.83 5.83 19.64
C CYS A 366 34.22 6.51 19.78
N GLY A 367 35.29 5.69 19.91
CA GLY A 367 36.63 6.19 20.13
C GLY A 367 36.90 6.51 21.58
N SER A 368 37.78 7.48 21.86
CA SER A 368 38.13 7.93 23.20
C SER A 368 37.51 9.31 23.50
N VAL A 369 37.05 9.50 24.74
CA VAL A 369 36.53 10.78 25.24
C VAL A 369 37.34 11.22 26.47
N LYS A 370 37.45 12.53 26.70
CA LYS A 370 38.11 13.04 27.92
C LYS A 370 37.36 12.62 29.17
N LEU A 371 38.06 12.26 30.21
CA LEU A 371 37.50 11.80 31.48
C LEU A 371 36.47 12.79 32.04
N SER A 372 36.72 14.10 31.95
CA SER A 372 35.78 15.16 32.37
C SER A 372 34.45 15.10 31.64
N GLU A 373 34.49 14.79 30.34
CA GLU A 373 33.31 14.66 29.50
C GLU A 373 32.57 13.35 29.78
N TYR A 374 33.30 12.27 30.02
CA TYR A 374 32.74 10.98 30.43
C TYR A 374 31.96 11.13 31.77
N VAL A 375 32.59 11.74 32.80
CA VAL A 375 31.94 11.96 34.09
C VAL A 375 30.72 12.87 33.98
N ARG A 376 30.81 13.95 33.19
CA ARG A 376 29.66 14.85 32.94
C ARG A 376 28.48 14.13 32.33
N ARG A 377 28.72 13.15 31.45
CA ARG A 377 27.66 12.36 30.78
C ARG A 377 27.03 11.33 31.72
N VAL A 378 27.86 10.67 32.54
CA VAL A 378 27.36 9.70 33.52
C VAL A 378 26.55 10.38 34.62
N LEU A 379 26.87 11.62 34.96
CA LEU A 379 26.16 12.41 35.99
C LEU A 379 25.00 13.27 35.45
N ALA A 380 24.93 13.47 34.13
CA ALA A 380 23.85 14.20 33.47
C ALA A 380 22.66 13.27 33.19
N PHE A 381 22.03 12.79 34.25
CA PHE A 381 20.76 12.09 34.25
C PHE A 381 19.61 13.06 34.51
#